data_c95b5eaa90e9cfba279b9bb8e4b9d720
#
_entry.id   c95b5eaa90e9cfba279b9bb8e4b9d720
#
_cell.length_a   1.000
_cell.length_b   1.000
_cell.length_c   1.000
_cell.angle_alpha   90.00
_cell.angle_beta   90.00
_cell.angle_gamma   90.00
#
_symmetry.space_group_name_H-M   'P 1'
#
loop_
_entity.id
_entity.type
_entity.pdbx_description
1 polymer ?
#
loop_
_entity_poly.entity_id
_entity_poly.type
_entity_poly.pdbx_seq_one_letter_code
_entity_poly.pdbx_strand_id
1 'polypeptide(L)'
;SMPNRQTINNWFDGDIDENCWSIKDNMAAAMADATVGPILNRMNEKNVAARGDVAAAVKDNPALVAMMQRAMQRMTIESMLKQAGADVESIKQLNRVLQGIRKEDK
;
A
#
# COMPACT_ATOMS: atom_id res chain seq x y z
N SER A 1 -9.26 -27.95 6.11
CA SER A 1 -8.57 -26.69 6.02
C SER A 1 -8.63 -26.16 4.60
N MET A 2 -8.77 -24.92 4.54
CA MET A 2 -8.83 -24.29 3.23
C MET A 2 -7.72 -23.28 3.05
N PRO A 3 -6.50 -23.64 3.41
CA PRO A 3 -5.40 -22.74 3.19
C PRO A 3 -5.16 -22.48 1.72
N ASN A 4 -5.63 -23.39 0.91
CA ASN A 4 -5.34 -23.32 -0.52
C ASN A 4 -5.85 -22.10 -1.19
N ARG A 5 -7.02 -21.60 -0.73
CA ARG A 5 -7.59 -20.46 -1.39
C ARG A 5 -6.72 -19.23 -1.22
N GLN A 6 -6.23 -19.02 -0.01
CA GLN A 6 -5.33 -17.90 0.21
C GLN A 6 -4.01 -18.11 -0.48
N THR A 7 -3.54 -19.33 -0.49
CA THR A 7 -2.28 -19.64 -1.15
C THR A 7 -2.37 -19.35 -2.63
N ILE A 8 -3.50 -19.65 -3.25
CA ILE A 8 -3.68 -19.41 -4.67
C ILE A 8 -3.65 -17.92 -4.98
N ASN A 9 -4.27 -17.12 -4.13
CA ASN A 9 -4.34 -15.68 -4.36
C ASN A 9 -3.10 -14.95 -3.85
N ASN A 10 -2.24 -15.65 -3.16
CA ASN A 10 -1.10 -15.06 -2.49
C ASN A 10 0.16 -15.45 -3.25
N TRP A 11 0.60 -14.58 -4.12
CA TRP A 11 1.75 -14.86 -4.99
C TRP A 11 3.09 -14.58 -4.30
N PHE A 12 3.07 -14.26 -3.02
CA PHE A 12 4.29 -14.11 -2.23
C PHE A 12 4.29 -15.13 -1.11
N ASP A 13 5.40 -15.21 -0.39
CA ASP A 13 5.64 -16.27 0.57
C ASP A 13 4.64 -16.28 1.71
N GLY A 14 4.09 -17.45 2.00
CA GLY A 14 3.29 -17.67 3.20
C GLY A 14 1.91 -17.05 3.15
N ASP A 15 1.13 -17.37 4.15
CA ASP A 15 -0.21 -16.82 4.30
C ASP A 15 -0.14 -15.46 4.98
N ILE A 16 -1.12 -14.64 4.69
CA ILE A 16 -1.24 -13.33 5.33
C ILE A 16 -1.94 -13.49 6.66
N ASP A 17 -1.33 -12.94 7.71
CA ASP A 17 -1.95 -12.86 9.02
C ASP A 17 -2.87 -11.65 9.04
N GLU A 18 -4.17 -11.91 9.16
CA GLU A 18 -5.16 -10.84 9.11
C GLU A 18 -5.16 -9.96 10.34
N ASN A 19 -4.48 -10.38 11.39
CA ASN A 19 -4.34 -9.54 12.58
C ASN A 19 -3.24 -8.50 12.41
N CYS A 20 -2.50 -8.59 11.34
CA CYS A 20 -1.42 -7.66 11.03
C CYS A 20 -1.74 -6.94 9.73
N TRP A 21 -1.06 -5.83 9.51
CA TRP A 21 -1.21 -5.10 8.27
C TRP A 21 -0.63 -5.89 7.11
N SER A 22 -1.18 -5.69 5.93
CA SER A 22 -0.68 -6.35 4.72
C SER A 22 -0.96 -5.47 3.51
N ILE A 23 -0.38 -5.85 2.38
CA ILE A 23 -0.64 -5.14 1.12
C ILE A 23 -2.08 -5.33 0.64
N LYS A 24 -2.82 -6.27 1.23
CA LYS A 24 -4.22 -6.47 0.89
C LYS A 24 -5.14 -5.49 1.59
N ASP A 25 -4.63 -4.70 2.51
CA ASP A 25 -5.43 -3.73 3.22
C ASP A 25 -5.69 -2.50 2.37
N ASN A 26 -6.72 -1.77 2.74
CA ASN A 26 -7.13 -0.56 2.05
C ASN A 26 -6.04 0.51 2.17
N MET A 27 -5.74 1.16 1.06
CA MET A 27 -4.67 2.16 1.02
C MET A 27 -4.99 3.36 1.92
N ALA A 28 -6.21 3.86 1.88
CA ALA A 28 -6.58 5.02 2.70
C ALA A 28 -6.50 4.70 4.19
N ALA A 29 -6.95 3.51 4.57
CA ALA A 29 -6.88 3.09 5.96
C ALA A 29 -5.44 2.98 6.43
N ALA A 30 -4.58 2.44 5.57
CA ALA A 30 -3.16 2.29 5.90
C ALA A 30 -2.49 3.65 6.04
N MET A 31 -2.82 4.59 5.17
CA MET A 31 -2.24 5.93 5.24
C MET A 31 -2.67 6.66 6.52
N ALA A 32 -3.84 6.34 7.03
CA ALA A 32 -4.34 6.96 8.26
C ALA A 32 -3.74 6.36 9.53
N ASP A 33 -3.11 5.20 9.42
CA ASP A 33 -2.51 4.56 10.58
C ASP A 33 -1.23 5.26 11.01
N ALA A 34 -1.02 5.38 12.33
CA ALA A 34 0.12 6.12 12.85
C ALA A 34 1.46 5.44 12.55
N THR A 35 1.46 4.14 12.38
CA THR A 35 2.68 3.38 12.12
C THR A 35 2.88 3.14 10.63
N VAL A 36 1.83 2.69 9.96
CA VAL A 36 1.92 2.32 8.55
C VAL A 36 1.98 3.54 7.64
N GLY A 37 1.24 4.58 7.99
CA GLY A 37 1.21 5.80 7.18
C GLY A 37 2.60 6.36 6.87
N PRO A 38 3.44 6.56 7.88
CA PRO A 38 4.79 7.06 7.64
C PRO A 38 5.64 6.16 6.75
N ILE A 39 5.45 4.84 6.85
CA ILE A 39 6.19 3.90 6.01
C ILE A 39 5.79 4.11 4.55
N LEU A 40 4.50 4.21 4.28
CA LEU A 40 4.00 4.42 2.92
C LEU A 40 4.40 5.80 2.39
N ASN A 41 4.38 6.81 3.24
CA ASN A 41 4.82 8.13 2.84
C ASN A 41 6.28 8.16 2.43
N ARG A 42 7.11 7.43 3.15
CA ARG A 42 8.53 7.36 2.80
C ARG A 42 8.72 6.72 1.44
N MET A 43 7.97 5.66 1.15
CA MET A 43 8.02 5.05 -0.17
C MET A 43 7.54 6.01 -1.24
N ASN A 44 6.48 6.75 -0.96
CA ASN A 44 5.94 7.71 -1.90
C ASN A 44 6.93 8.84 -2.17
N GLU A 45 7.67 9.27 -1.17
CA GLU A 45 8.68 10.31 -1.35
C GLU A 45 9.75 9.88 -2.35
N LYS A 46 10.15 8.62 -2.28
CA LYS A 46 11.12 8.10 -3.24
C LYS A 46 10.55 8.11 -4.64
N ASN A 47 9.28 7.75 -4.78
CA ASN A 47 8.62 7.76 -6.08
C ASN A 47 8.45 9.17 -6.61
N VAL A 48 8.10 10.09 -5.73
CA VAL A 48 7.94 11.49 -6.11
C VAL A 48 9.26 12.05 -6.64
N ALA A 49 10.35 11.76 -5.96
CA ALA A 49 11.67 12.21 -6.41
C ALA A 49 12.00 11.67 -7.80
N ALA A 50 11.60 10.42 -8.06
CA ALA A 50 11.85 9.80 -9.35
C ALA A 50 10.96 10.37 -10.46
N ARG A 51 9.76 10.85 -10.11
CA ARG A 51 8.82 11.38 -11.10
C ARG A 51 9.02 12.85 -11.38
N GLY A 52 9.62 13.57 -10.46
CA GLY A 52 9.94 14.97 -10.68
C GLY A 52 8.72 15.87 -10.89
N ASP A 53 8.66 16.50 -12.04
CA ASP A 53 7.66 17.55 -12.31
C ASP A 53 6.22 17.04 -12.31
N VAL A 54 6.03 15.78 -12.68
CA VAL A 54 4.66 15.22 -12.72
C VAL A 54 4.07 15.19 -11.32
N ALA A 55 4.85 14.79 -10.34
CA ALA A 55 4.38 14.75 -8.97
C ALA A 55 4.07 16.13 -8.44
N ALA A 56 4.90 17.12 -8.80
CA ALA A 56 4.67 18.49 -8.39
C ALA A 56 3.38 19.03 -8.99
N ALA A 57 3.12 18.72 -10.26
CA ALA A 57 1.92 19.20 -10.92
C ALA A 57 0.65 18.64 -10.26
N VAL A 58 0.69 17.37 -9.88
CA VAL A 58 -0.45 16.75 -9.19
C VAL A 58 -0.67 17.41 -7.84
N LYS A 59 0.42 17.66 -7.13
CA LYS A 59 0.33 18.23 -5.78
C LYS A 59 -0.30 19.61 -5.79
N ASP A 60 -0.08 20.37 -6.87
CA ASP A 60 -0.60 21.73 -6.96
C ASP A 60 -2.02 21.78 -7.50
N ASN A 61 -2.63 20.65 -7.81
CA ASN A 61 -3.96 20.60 -8.38
C ASN A 61 -4.93 19.96 -7.38
N PRO A 62 -5.74 20.77 -6.67
CA PRO A 62 -6.65 20.23 -5.65
C PRO A 62 -7.63 19.20 -6.19
N ALA A 63 -8.08 19.37 -7.44
CA ALA A 63 -9.02 18.42 -8.02
C ALA A 63 -8.38 17.05 -8.21
N LEU A 64 -7.15 17.02 -8.68
CA LEU A 64 -6.43 15.76 -8.84
C LEU A 64 -6.14 15.11 -7.49
N VAL A 65 -5.77 15.90 -6.50
CA VAL A 65 -5.54 15.38 -5.15
C VAL A 65 -6.80 14.71 -4.61
N ALA A 66 -7.94 15.38 -4.79
CA ALA A 66 -9.22 14.81 -4.35
C ALA A 66 -9.53 13.51 -5.06
N MET A 67 -9.28 13.43 -6.36
CA MET A 67 -9.49 12.20 -7.12
C MET A 67 -8.60 11.08 -6.61
N MET A 68 -7.35 11.39 -6.32
CA MET A 68 -6.41 10.39 -5.82
C MET A 68 -6.83 9.88 -4.44
N GLN A 69 -7.32 10.78 -3.59
CA GLN A 69 -7.80 10.37 -2.27
C GLN A 69 -8.99 9.42 -2.38
N ARG A 70 -9.91 9.70 -3.31
CA ARG A 70 -11.03 8.79 -3.54
C ARG A 70 -10.56 7.45 -4.05
N ALA A 71 -9.58 7.46 -4.95
CA ALA A 71 -9.02 6.22 -5.47
C ALA A 71 -8.40 5.40 -4.34
N MET A 72 -7.67 6.05 -3.44
CA MET A 72 -7.05 5.35 -2.31
C MET A 72 -8.07 4.68 -1.40
N GLN A 73 -9.27 5.26 -1.29
CA GLN A 73 -10.32 4.67 -0.49
C GLN A 73 -10.89 3.41 -1.10
N ARG A 74 -10.67 3.20 -2.39
CA ARG A 74 -11.21 2.04 -3.11
C ARG A 74 -10.15 1.01 -3.46
N MET A 75 -8.90 1.30 -3.20
CA MET A 75 -7.81 0.44 -3.64
C MET A 75 -7.05 -0.13 -2.46
N THR A 76 -6.48 -1.31 -2.69
CA THR A 76 -5.55 -1.89 -1.74
C THR A 76 -4.17 -1.29 -1.95
N ILE A 77 -3.31 -1.48 -0.95
CA ILE A 77 -1.92 -1.07 -1.07
C ILE A 77 -1.28 -1.75 -2.28
N GLU A 78 -1.56 -3.05 -2.45
CA GLU A 78 -1.02 -3.82 -3.57
C GLU A 78 -1.40 -3.19 -4.91
N SER A 79 -2.67 -2.85 -5.07
CA SER A 79 -3.14 -2.27 -6.32
C SER A 79 -2.46 -0.94 -6.62
N MET A 80 -2.32 -0.11 -5.59
CA MET A 80 -1.66 1.18 -5.77
C MET A 80 -0.21 1.01 -6.19
N LEU A 81 0.48 0.08 -5.55
CA LEU A 81 1.89 -0.16 -5.88
C LEU A 81 2.05 -0.68 -7.29
N LYS A 82 1.17 -1.58 -7.71
CA LYS A 82 1.22 -2.09 -9.08
C LYS A 82 0.98 -1.00 -10.11
N GLN A 83 0.03 -0.13 -9.83
CA GLN A 83 -0.23 0.98 -10.74
C GLN A 83 0.93 1.97 -10.78
N ALA A 84 1.65 2.10 -9.69
CA ALA A 84 2.81 2.98 -9.63
C ALA A 84 4.04 2.36 -10.27
N GLY A 85 3.97 1.10 -10.72
CA GLY A 85 5.08 0.44 -11.37
C GLY A 85 6.05 -0.27 -10.45
N ALA A 86 5.66 -0.50 -9.19
CA ALA A 86 6.51 -1.22 -8.27
C ALA A 86 6.67 -2.67 -8.71
N ASP A 87 7.87 -3.21 -8.55
CA ASP A 87 8.10 -4.59 -8.93
C ASP A 87 7.65 -5.55 -7.82
N VAL A 88 7.59 -6.83 -8.18
CA VAL A 88 7.09 -7.85 -7.28
C VAL A 88 7.91 -7.93 -5.99
N GLU A 89 9.23 -7.82 -6.12
CA GLU A 89 10.09 -7.93 -4.94
C GLU A 89 9.87 -6.80 -3.96
N SER A 90 9.69 -5.58 -4.46
CA SER A 90 9.42 -4.44 -3.61
C SER A 90 8.10 -4.61 -2.86
N ILE A 91 7.08 -5.12 -3.56
CA ILE A 91 5.78 -5.35 -2.95
C ILE A 91 5.88 -6.43 -1.87
N LYS A 92 6.62 -7.50 -2.16
CA LYS A 92 6.84 -8.56 -1.17
C LYS A 92 7.54 -8.04 0.07
N GLN A 93 8.57 -7.23 -0.11
CA GLN A 93 9.30 -6.68 1.01
C GLN A 93 8.41 -5.81 1.87
N LEU A 94 7.60 -4.98 1.24
CA LEU A 94 6.66 -4.15 2.00
C LEU A 94 5.70 -5.02 2.79
N ASN A 95 5.19 -6.07 2.16
CA ASN A 95 4.27 -6.95 2.86
C ASN A 95 4.91 -7.58 4.09
N ARG A 96 6.18 -7.97 4.00
CA ARG A 96 6.87 -8.53 5.15
C ARG A 96 6.97 -7.52 6.29
N VAL A 97 7.24 -6.27 5.95
CA VAL A 97 7.30 -5.21 6.95
C VAL A 97 5.93 -5.02 7.60
N LEU A 98 4.89 -4.94 6.78
CA LEU A 98 3.54 -4.74 7.28
C LEU A 98 3.08 -5.90 8.15
N GLN A 99 3.45 -7.11 7.79
CA GLN A 99 3.08 -8.29 8.57
C GLN A 99 3.73 -8.33 9.95
N GLY A 100 4.71 -7.50 10.18
CA GLY A 100 5.29 -7.33 11.50
C GLY A 100 4.58 -6.29 12.35
N ILE A 101 3.55 -5.64 11.82
CA ILE A 101 2.84 -4.57 12.51
C ILE A 101 1.41 -5.03 12.77
N ARG A 102 1.07 -5.21 14.02
CA ARG A 102 -0.28 -5.66 14.37
C ARG A 102 -1.27 -4.52 14.21
N LYS A 103 -2.45 -4.86 13.72
CA LYS A 103 -3.55 -3.92 13.72
C LYS A 103 -4.02 -3.73 15.15
N GLU A 104 -4.32 -2.49 15.48
CA GLU A 104 -4.79 -2.21 16.81
C GLU A 104 -6.25 -2.61 16.92
N ASP A 105 -6.59 -3.14 18.06
CA ASP A 105 -7.96 -3.47 18.34
C ASP A 105 -8.75 -2.20 18.57
N LYS A 106 -9.94 -2.19 18.06
CA LYS A 106 -10.82 -1.03 18.20
C LYS A 106 -11.89 -1.27 19.22
#